data_2a81f8346bafbafba35e56484d53dd78
#
_entry.id   2a81f8346bafbafba35e56484d53dd78
#
_cell.length_a   1.000
_cell.length_b   1.000
_cell.length_c   1.000
_cell.angle_alpha   90.00
_cell.angle_beta   90.00
_cell.angle_gamma   90.00
#
_symmetry.space_group_name_H-M   'P 1'
#
loop_
_entity.id
_entity.type
_entity.pdbx_description
1 polymer ?
#
loop_
_entity_poly.entity_id
_entity_poly.type
_entity_poly.pdbx_seq_one_letter_code
_entity_poly.pdbx_strand_id
1 'polypeptide(L)'
;MDENGYVYAKMATNCGITKKVAFIAHMDVALDCKGEGVQPVIHEKYDGSVLNLKGGTVIDPADTMHLSDCIGYTIITSDGTTLLGADDKAGVAAIMSMVEYLGKHPEIKHPEIRICFTPDEEIGRGVDKINLQKVDADFAYTLDGGAPYEVNYENFNAFSAKVTFRGVSIHPGYAKDKMVNAIRYAGKFIDMLPKTMSPERTCGREPFIHIVGISGGSEEVTVSMILRSFVPEDIEREEKIILNIIEVLKAEEPRLQVTPVFTESYLNMYEVMKNNMVVYEYVKKAIEDLGAAPEVEPIRGGTDGARLSFMGLPCPNLFAGGVNFHSQKEWVALEDIALASAVALKIAENVK
;
A
#
# COMPACT_ATOMS: atom_id res chain seq x y z
N MET A 1 -9.00 22.80 1.08
CA MET A 1 -7.99 22.20 0.20
C MET A 1 -6.84 23.19 0.08
N ASP A 2 -5.61 22.72 0.12
CA ASP A 2 -4.45 23.60 -0.06
C ASP A 2 -3.94 23.59 -1.52
N GLU A 3 -2.84 24.28 -1.80
CA GLU A 3 -2.24 24.42 -3.13
C GLU A 3 -1.64 23.12 -3.68
N ASN A 4 -1.42 22.13 -2.83
CA ASN A 4 -0.91 20.82 -3.21
C ASN A 4 -2.02 19.75 -3.34
N GLY A 5 -3.28 20.12 -3.15
CA GLY A 5 -4.43 19.24 -3.26
C GLY A 5 -4.87 18.55 -1.97
N TYR A 6 -4.18 18.73 -0.86
CA TYR A 6 -4.60 18.15 0.42
C TYR A 6 -5.84 18.82 0.97
N VAL A 7 -6.78 18.04 1.47
CA VAL A 7 -7.96 18.51 2.18
C VAL A 7 -7.75 18.34 3.67
N TYR A 8 -7.86 19.40 4.44
CA TYR A 8 -7.81 19.38 5.90
C TYR A 8 -9.12 19.86 6.46
N ALA A 9 -9.71 19.10 7.39
CA ALA A 9 -10.91 19.48 8.11
C ALA A 9 -10.79 19.08 9.57
N LYS A 10 -11.69 19.60 10.41
CA LYS A 10 -11.76 19.25 11.82
C LYS A 10 -13.19 19.25 12.32
N MET A 11 -13.48 18.37 13.25
CA MET A 11 -14.65 18.38 14.10
C MET A 11 -14.22 18.68 15.54
N ALA A 12 -14.76 19.74 16.12
CA ALA A 12 -14.39 20.16 17.47
C ALA A 12 -14.83 19.10 18.49
N THR A 13 -14.03 18.89 19.54
CA THR A 13 -14.42 18.02 20.65
C THR A 13 -15.72 18.51 21.31
N ASN A 14 -16.53 17.58 21.77
CA ASN A 14 -17.72 17.84 22.58
C ASN A 14 -17.58 17.34 24.04
N CYS A 15 -16.35 17.03 24.45
CA CYS A 15 -15.98 16.59 25.79
C CYS A 15 -14.64 17.21 26.21
N GLY A 16 -14.18 16.95 27.43
CA GLY A 16 -12.94 17.55 27.95
C GLY A 16 -11.64 16.85 27.52
N ILE A 17 -11.69 15.95 26.56
CA ILE A 17 -10.51 15.21 26.08
C ILE A 17 -9.64 16.14 25.24
N THR A 18 -8.36 16.20 25.57
CA THR A 18 -7.39 17.07 24.90
C THR A 18 -6.65 16.39 23.74
N LYS A 19 -6.64 15.06 23.69
CA LYS A 19 -6.08 14.31 22.58
C LYS A 19 -6.82 14.61 21.28
N LYS A 20 -6.10 14.55 20.17
CA LYS A 20 -6.62 14.74 18.82
C LYS A 20 -6.31 13.50 18.00
N VAL A 21 -7.31 12.98 17.33
CA VAL A 21 -7.16 11.82 16.42
C VAL A 21 -7.43 12.25 14.99
N ALA A 22 -6.58 11.81 14.05
CA ALA A 22 -6.83 12.03 12.64
C ALA A 22 -7.32 10.75 11.94
N PHE A 23 -8.22 10.92 10.97
CA PHE A 23 -8.60 9.89 10.01
C PHE A 23 -8.23 10.37 8.62
N ILE A 24 -7.56 9.51 7.86
CA ILE A 24 -6.92 9.83 6.60
C ILE A 24 -7.35 8.83 5.54
N ALA A 25 -7.57 9.29 4.32
CA ALA A 25 -7.86 8.49 3.14
C ALA A 25 -7.28 9.20 1.91
N HIS A 26 -6.97 8.46 0.83
CA HIS A 26 -6.49 9.11 -0.39
C HIS A 26 -7.59 9.33 -1.43
N MET A 27 -7.35 10.27 -2.34
CA MET A 27 -8.34 10.70 -3.34
C MET A 27 -8.03 10.24 -4.76
N ASP A 28 -6.76 9.95 -5.03
CA ASP A 28 -6.31 9.44 -6.33
C ASP A 28 -6.71 7.97 -6.54
N VAL A 29 -6.38 7.42 -7.67
CA VAL A 29 -6.60 6.01 -8.02
C VAL A 29 -5.39 5.48 -8.77
N ALA A 30 -5.19 4.18 -8.69
CA ALA A 30 -4.10 3.48 -9.36
C ALA A 30 -4.07 3.72 -10.87
N LEU A 31 -2.86 3.70 -11.43
CA LEU A 31 -2.62 3.88 -12.87
C LEU A 31 -2.59 2.55 -13.64
N ASP A 32 -2.68 1.41 -12.93
CA ASP A 32 -2.62 0.08 -13.52
C ASP A 32 -3.83 -0.26 -14.38
N CYS A 33 -4.95 0.39 -14.09
CA CYS A 33 -6.21 0.25 -14.80
C CYS A 33 -6.82 1.62 -15.11
N LYS A 34 -7.65 1.70 -16.15
CA LYS A 34 -8.35 2.95 -16.50
C LYS A 34 -9.24 3.39 -15.34
N GLY A 35 -9.01 4.62 -14.84
CA GLY A 35 -9.78 5.24 -13.75
C GLY A 35 -10.66 6.41 -14.21
N GLU A 36 -10.75 6.70 -15.53
CA GLU A 36 -11.53 7.80 -16.06
C GLU A 36 -12.91 7.35 -16.54
N GLY A 37 -13.94 8.09 -16.15
CA GLY A 37 -15.30 7.86 -16.61
C GLY A 37 -15.97 6.65 -15.95
N VAL A 38 -15.62 6.36 -14.71
CA VAL A 38 -16.19 5.25 -13.92
C VAL A 38 -17.72 5.30 -13.93
N GLN A 39 -18.34 4.16 -14.22
CA GLN A 39 -19.80 3.96 -14.18
C GLN A 39 -20.11 2.94 -13.07
N PRO A 40 -20.47 3.39 -11.86
CA PRO A 40 -20.80 2.46 -10.76
C PRO A 40 -22.06 1.66 -11.09
N VAL A 41 -22.03 0.38 -10.73
CA VAL A 41 -23.17 -0.54 -10.81
C VAL A 41 -23.46 -1.06 -9.40
N ILE A 42 -24.72 -0.95 -8.99
CA ILE A 42 -25.18 -1.39 -7.66
C ILE A 42 -25.92 -2.71 -7.82
N HIS A 43 -25.48 -3.72 -7.10
CA HIS A 43 -26.08 -5.05 -7.03
C HIS A 43 -26.70 -5.24 -5.64
N GLU A 44 -27.99 -4.87 -5.53
CA GLU A 44 -28.73 -4.96 -4.27
C GLU A 44 -29.02 -6.44 -3.92
N LYS A 45 -28.90 -6.79 -2.63
CA LYS A 45 -29.21 -8.12 -2.09
C LYS A 45 -28.49 -9.23 -2.86
N TYR A 46 -27.17 -9.09 -2.96
CA TYR A 46 -26.34 -10.05 -3.66
C TYR A 46 -26.69 -11.51 -3.28
N ASP A 47 -26.89 -12.34 -4.26
CA ASP A 47 -27.40 -13.71 -4.07
C ASP A 47 -26.31 -14.81 -4.12
N GLY A 48 -25.04 -14.43 -4.21
CA GLY A 48 -23.90 -15.33 -4.33
C GLY A 48 -23.59 -15.76 -5.78
N SER A 49 -24.28 -15.22 -6.77
CA SER A 49 -24.01 -15.53 -8.18
C SER A 49 -22.81 -14.79 -8.74
N VAL A 50 -22.29 -15.29 -9.86
CA VAL A 50 -21.22 -14.65 -10.64
C VAL A 50 -21.71 -13.30 -11.18
N LEU A 51 -20.96 -12.23 -10.93
CA LEU A 51 -21.26 -10.90 -11.47
C LEU A 51 -20.66 -10.75 -12.86
N ASN A 52 -21.51 -10.66 -13.87
CA ASN A 52 -21.13 -10.46 -15.25
C ASN A 52 -21.22 -8.97 -15.60
N LEU A 53 -20.08 -8.33 -15.82
CA LEU A 53 -19.96 -6.91 -16.12
C LEU A 53 -19.78 -6.70 -17.63
N LYS A 54 -19.83 -5.43 -18.10
CA LYS A 54 -19.58 -5.11 -19.49
C LYS A 54 -18.16 -5.52 -19.93
N GLY A 55 -17.96 -5.65 -21.22
CA GLY A 55 -16.64 -5.97 -21.79
C GLY A 55 -16.16 -7.40 -21.54
N GLY A 56 -16.98 -8.26 -20.92
CA GLY A 56 -16.60 -9.63 -20.60
C GLY A 56 -15.86 -9.77 -19.26
N THR A 57 -15.78 -8.72 -18.46
CA THR A 57 -15.24 -8.78 -17.11
C THR A 57 -16.19 -9.58 -16.22
N VAL A 58 -15.62 -10.55 -15.49
CA VAL A 58 -16.37 -11.46 -14.62
C VAL A 58 -15.77 -11.43 -13.22
N ILE A 59 -16.61 -11.24 -12.21
CA ILE A 59 -16.25 -11.39 -10.80
C ILE A 59 -16.93 -12.66 -10.29
N ASP A 60 -16.13 -13.67 -10.04
CA ASP A 60 -16.59 -14.98 -9.56
C ASP A 60 -16.33 -15.10 -8.06
N PRO A 61 -17.34 -15.38 -7.24
CA PRO A 61 -17.16 -15.56 -5.80
C PRO A 61 -16.20 -16.71 -5.43
N ALA A 62 -15.98 -17.67 -6.34
CA ALA A 62 -15.00 -18.73 -6.12
C ALA A 62 -13.54 -18.27 -6.23
N ASP A 63 -13.29 -17.21 -7.01
CA ASP A 63 -11.96 -16.67 -7.27
C ASP A 63 -11.72 -15.31 -6.56
N THR A 64 -12.69 -14.84 -5.80
CA THR A 64 -12.67 -13.50 -5.21
C THR A 64 -12.83 -13.59 -3.69
N MET A 65 -11.84 -13.10 -2.98
CA MET A 65 -11.88 -13.03 -1.51
C MET A 65 -13.15 -12.34 -1.03
N HIS A 66 -13.74 -12.82 0.06
CA HIS A 66 -14.83 -12.20 0.81
C HIS A 66 -16.20 -12.15 0.10
N LEU A 67 -16.28 -12.19 -1.24
CA LEU A 67 -17.54 -12.00 -1.96
C LEU A 67 -18.60 -13.04 -1.61
N SER A 68 -18.20 -14.29 -1.34
CA SER A 68 -19.11 -15.36 -0.91
C SER A 68 -19.77 -15.11 0.46
N ASP A 69 -19.11 -14.30 1.31
CA ASP A 69 -19.62 -13.95 2.65
C ASP A 69 -20.62 -12.80 2.59
N CYS A 70 -20.66 -12.07 1.47
CA CYS A 70 -21.50 -10.88 1.26
C CYS A 70 -22.91 -11.21 0.74
N ILE A 71 -23.40 -12.44 0.87
CA ILE A 71 -24.77 -12.80 0.45
C ILE A 71 -25.79 -11.95 1.23
N GLY A 72 -26.66 -11.26 0.49
CA GLY A 72 -27.64 -10.32 1.04
C GLY A 72 -27.16 -8.87 1.14
N TYR A 73 -25.85 -8.62 0.93
CA TYR A 73 -25.26 -7.29 0.94
C TYR A 73 -25.50 -6.54 -0.36
N THR A 74 -25.23 -5.25 -0.34
CA THR A 74 -25.24 -4.38 -1.53
C THR A 74 -23.83 -4.26 -2.06
N ILE A 75 -23.55 -4.94 -3.19
CA ILE A 75 -22.24 -4.89 -3.84
C ILE A 75 -22.20 -3.74 -4.84
N ILE A 76 -21.11 -3.00 -4.83
CA ILE A 76 -20.83 -1.90 -5.77
C ILE A 76 -19.64 -2.30 -6.61
N THR A 77 -19.77 -2.29 -7.93
CA THR A 77 -18.72 -2.51 -8.93
C THR A 77 -18.63 -1.34 -9.90
N SER A 78 -17.58 -1.27 -10.70
CA SER A 78 -17.68 -0.52 -11.96
C SER A 78 -18.53 -1.29 -12.98
N ASP A 79 -18.72 -0.72 -14.16
CA ASP A 79 -19.37 -1.47 -15.27
C ASP A 79 -18.45 -2.53 -15.89
N GLY A 80 -17.21 -2.69 -15.39
CA GLY A 80 -16.21 -3.63 -15.90
C GLY A 80 -15.27 -3.08 -16.97
N THR A 81 -15.40 -1.79 -17.35
CA THR A 81 -14.53 -1.13 -18.33
C THR A 81 -13.45 -0.26 -17.69
N THR A 82 -13.58 -0.01 -16.39
CA THR A 82 -12.64 0.76 -15.56
C THR A 82 -12.44 0.05 -14.21
N LEU A 83 -11.48 0.51 -13.42
CA LEU A 83 -11.52 0.26 -11.97
C LEU A 83 -12.75 0.95 -11.36
N LEU A 84 -13.09 0.63 -10.10
CA LEU A 84 -14.18 1.30 -9.37
C LEU A 84 -13.67 2.58 -8.67
N GLY A 85 -12.49 2.52 -8.06
CA GLY A 85 -11.91 3.53 -7.17
C GLY A 85 -12.45 3.43 -5.75
N ALA A 86 -12.84 2.22 -5.31
CA ALA A 86 -13.10 1.93 -3.90
C ALA A 86 -11.83 2.17 -3.07
N ASP A 87 -10.70 1.87 -3.66
CA ASP A 87 -9.38 2.29 -3.24
C ASP A 87 -9.12 3.73 -3.74
N ASP A 88 -9.15 4.81 -2.88
CA ASP A 88 -9.58 4.72 -1.46
C ASP A 88 -10.79 5.62 -1.18
N LYS A 89 -11.74 5.70 -2.12
CA LYS A 89 -12.98 6.47 -1.90
C LYS A 89 -13.93 5.79 -0.90
N ALA A 90 -13.71 4.47 -0.63
CA ALA A 90 -14.42 3.79 0.44
C ALA A 90 -14.00 4.36 1.82
N GLY A 91 -12.70 4.56 2.02
CA GLY A 91 -12.18 5.23 3.23
C GLY A 91 -12.68 6.67 3.37
N VAL A 92 -12.68 7.44 2.27
CA VAL A 92 -13.28 8.78 2.26
C VAL A 92 -14.74 8.73 2.67
N ALA A 93 -15.53 7.81 2.13
CA ALA A 93 -16.95 7.65 2.44
C ALA A 93 -17.17 7.22 3.90
N ALA A 94 -16.36 6.28 4.40
CA ALA A 94 -16.43 5.82 5.79
C ALA A 94 -16.15 6.96 6.78
N ILE A 95 -15.10 7.75 6.55
CA ILE A 95 -14.74 8.92 7.38
C ILE A 95 -15.84 9.95 7.36
N MET A 96 -16.37 10.30 6.19
CA MET A 96 -17.41 11.32 6.08
C MET A 96 -18.74 10.86 6.67
N SER A 97 -19.08 9.56 6.57
CA SER A 97 -20.26 8.98 7.22
C SER A 97 -20.16 9.03 8.74
N MET A 98 -18.99 8.73 9.31
CA MET A 98 -18.72 8.90 10.75
C MET A 98 -18.94 10.35 11.20
N VAL A 99 -18.38 11.31 10.44
CA VAL A 99 -18.49 12.74 10.76
C VAL A 99 -19.94 13.22 10.71
N GLU A 100 -20.68 12.81 9.69
CA GLU A 100 -22.10 13.12 9.54
C GLU A 100 -22.91 12.53 10.71
N TYR A 101 -22.62 11.29 11.09
CA TYR A 101 -23.29 10.61 12.19
C TYR A 101 -23.05 11.33 13.52
N LEU A 102 -21.79 11.66 13.85
CA LEU A 102 -21.45 12.43 15.04
C LEU A 102 -22.10 13.82 15.06
N GLY A 103 -22.19 14.47 13.89
CA GLY A 103 -22.88 15.76 13.76
C GLY A 103 -24.38 15.70 14.08
N LYS A 104 -25.02 14.54 13.83
CA LYS A 104 -26.43 14.29 14.12
C LYS A 104 -26.67 13.76 15.55
N HIS A 105 -25.61 13.28 16.23
CA HIS A 105 -25.65 12.62 17.53
C HIS A 105 -24.74 13.31 18.55
N PRO A 106 -25.01 14.54 18.97
CA PRO A 106 -24.16 15.32 19.89
C PRO A 106 -24.03 14.71 21.30
N GLU A 107 -24.86 13.75 21.63
CA GLU A 107 -24.78 12.96 22.88
C GLU A 107 -23.55 12.04 22.88
N ILE A 108 -23.05 11.60 21.70
CA ILE A 108 -21.87 10.78 21.60
C ILE A 108 -20.63 11.63 21.88
N LYS A 109 -19.85 11.22 22.87
CA LYS A 109 -18.64 11.93 23.28
C LYS A 109 -17.45 11.53 22.46
N HIS A 110 -16.71 12.53 21.96
CA HIS A 110 -15.53 12.33 21.13
C HIS A 110 -14.49 13.44 21.35
N PRO A 111 -13.18 13.14 21.15
CA PRO A 111 -12.12 14.13 21.15
C PRO A 111 -12.23 15.06 19.93
N GLU A 112 -11.27 15.95 19.77
CA GLU A 112 -11.15 16.66 18.48
C GLU A 112 -10.74 15.67 17.40
N ILE A 113 -11.55 15.59 16.33
CA ILE A 113 -11.30 14.74 15.17
C ILE A 113 -10.71 15.60 14.06
N ARG A 114 -9.61 15.14 13.51
CA ARG A 114 -8.95 15.71 12.35
C ARG A 114 -9.22 14.82 11.13
N ILE A 115 -9.40 15.42 9.99
CA ILE A 115 -9.65 14.73 8.73
C ILE A 115 -8.63 15.24 7.73
N CYS A 116 -7.95 14.32 7.07
CA CYS A 116 -7.04 14.66 5.98
C CYS A 116 -7.31 13.75 4.80
N PHE A 117 -7.53 14.33 3.61
CA PHE A 117 -7.55 13.56 2.37
C PHE A 117 -6.31 13.90 1.55
N THR A 118 -5.57 12.85 1.15
CA THR A 118 -4.29 12.95 0.46
C THR A 118 -4.43 12.74 -1.04
N PRO A 119 -3.64 13.40 -1.87
CA PRO A 119 -3.42 13.05 -3.27
C PRO A 119 -2.18 12.16 -3.41
N ASP A 120 -2.00 11.50 -4.57
CA ASP A 120 -0.74 10.85 -5.00
C ASP A 120 -0.28 9.66 -4.11
N GLU A 121 -1.18 9.01 -3.33
CA GLU A 121 -0.83 7.81 -2.56
C GLU A 121 -0.37 6.69 -3.49
N GLU A 122 -1.10 6.43 -4.54
CA GLU A 122 -0.92 5.34 -5.50
C GLU A 122 0.41 5.39 -6.27
N ILE A 123 1.07 6.52 -6.24
CA ILE A 123 2.44 6.68 -6.75
C ILE A 123 3.48 6.80 -5.63
N GLY A 124 3.11 6.46 -4.39
CA GLY A 124 3.97 6.48 -3.20
C GLY A 124 4.36 7.88 -2.74
N ARG A 125 3.59 8.91 -3.09
CA ARG A 125 3.89 10.32 -2.81
C ARG A 125 2.81 11.02 -1.99
N GLY A 126 1.87 10.27 -1.46
CA GLY A 126 0.69 10.80 -0.76
C GLY A 126 1.01 11.75 0.39
N VAL A 127 2.15 11.60 1.05
CA VAL A 127 2.55 12.47 2.18
C VAL A 127 3.74 13.39 1.88
N ASP A 128 4.24 13.43 0.64
CA ASP A 128 5.43 14.23 0.30
C ASP A 128 5.32 15.71 0.68
N LYS A 129 4.14 16.27 0.59
CA LYS A 129 3.87 17.69 0.86
C LYS A 129 2.82 17.90 1.94
N ILE A 130 2.49 16.86 2.71
CA ILE A 130 1.53 16.98 3.79
C ILE A 130 2.01 17.99 4.85
N ASN A 131 1.13 18.82 5.32
CA ASN A 131 1.43 19.76 6.38
C ASN A 131 0.95 19.21 7.74
N LEU A 132 1.85 18.58 8.49
CA LEU A 132 1.54 18.01 9.81
C LEU A 132 1.01 19.04 10.82
N GLN A 133 1.37 20.32 10.69
CA GLN A 133 0.81 21.37 11.54
C GLN A 133 -0.67 21.64 11.22
N LYS A 134 -1.10 21.38 9.98
CA LYS A 134 -2.54 21.45 9.60
C LYS A 134 -3.27 20.17 10.00
N VAL A 135 -2.64 19.00 9.92
CA VAL A 135 -3.20 17.75 10.47
C VAL A 135 -3.40 17.91 11.97
N ASP A 136 -2.38 18.36 12.71
CA ASP A 136 -2.44 18.74 14.13
C ASP A 136 -3.11 17.65 15.00
N ALA A 137 -2.63 16.41 14.89
CA ALA A 137 -3.13 15.27 15.66
C ALA A 137 -2.00 14.57 16.43
N ASP A 138 -2.35 13.88 17.51
CA ASP A 138 -1.41 13.11 18.34
C ASP A 138 -1.11 11.74 17.69
N PHE A 139 -2.06 11.20 16.95
CA PHE A 139 -1.96 9.97 16.17
C PHE A 139 -3.04 9.96 15.09
N ALA A 140 -2.90 9.05 14.13
CA ALA A 140 -3.83 8.96 13.01
C ALA A 140 -4.17 7.50 12.66
N TYR A 141 -5.14 7.34 11.77
CA TYR A 141 -5.48 6.09 11.09
C TYR A 141 -5.68 6.39 9.61
N THR A 142 -5.03 5.62 8.72
CA THR A 142 -5.49 5.53 7.33
C THR A 142 -6.61 4.51 7.24
N LEU A 143 -7.66 4.80 6.45
CA LEU A 143 -8.73 3.87 6.12
C LEU A 143 -8.55 3.45 4.66
N ASP A 144 -7.62 2.55 4.40
CA ASP A 144 -7.10 2.22 3.07
C ASP A 144 -6.79 0.71 2.96
N GLY A 145 -7.37 -0.09 3.84
CA GLY A 145 -7.21 -1.54 3.85
C GLY A 145 -8.37 -2.27 3.16
N GLY A 146 -8.18 -3.58 2.95
CA GLY A 146 -9.11 -4.44 2.24
C GLY A 146 -10.22 -4.99 3.12
N ALA A 147 -10.02 -6.21 3.60
CA ALA A 147 -11.04 -7.01 4.25
C ALA A 147 -11.56 -6.42 5.57
N PRO A 148 -12.84 -6.65 5.92
CA PRO A 148 -13.39 -6.23 7.19
C PRO A 148 -12.57 -6.68 8.40
N TYR A 149 -12.41 -5.77 9.39
CA TYR A 149 -11.65 -5.95 10.63
C TYR A 149 -10.13 -6.06 10.48
N GLU A 150 -9.59 -5.95 9.27
CA GLU A 150 -8.15 -5.90 9.03
C GLU A 150 -7.52 -4.66 9.68
N VAL A 151 -6.41 -4.87 10.38
CA VAL A 151 -5.61 -3.82 11.03
C VAL A 151 -4.15 -4.07 10.71
N ASN A 152 -3.52 -3.07 10.12
CA ASN A 152 -2.11 -3.16 9.76
C ASN A 152 -1.32 -2.10 10.53
N TYR A 153 -0.38 -2.53 11.36
CA TYR A 153 0.60 -1.67 12.02
C TYR A 153 2.04 -2.12 11.74
N GLU A 154 2.19 -2.95 10.72
CA GLU A 154 3.45 -3.45 10.21
C GLU A 154 3.41 -3.53 8.68
N ASN A 155 4.48 -3.13 8.03
CA ASN A 155 4.63 -3.18 6.59
C ASN A 155 6.08 -3.53 6.21
N PHE A 156 6.33 -3.86 4.94
CA PHE A 156 7.70 -4.05 4.47
C PHE A 156 8.57 -2.80 4.65
N ASN A 157 9.87 -3.00 4.97
CA ASN A 157 10.90 -2.08 4.54
C ASN A 157 11.05 -2.19 3.02
N ALA A 158 11.14 -1.08 2.33
CA ALA A 158 11.22 -1.02 0.89
C ALA A 158 12.46 -0.27 0.43
N PHE A 159 13.26 -0.97 -0.36
CA PHE A 159 14.43 -0.42 -1.04
C PHE A 159 14.33 -0.68 -2.53
N SER A 160 14.98 0.15 -3.32
CA SER A 160 15.23 -0.10 -4.72
C SER A 160 16.72 -0.29 -4.97
N ALA A 161 17.05 -1.14 -5.93
CA ALA A 161 18.42 -1.30 -6.39
C ALA A 161 18.50 -1.11 -7.90
N LYS A 162 19.50 -0.35 -8.35
CA LYS A 162 19.88 -0.24 -9.76
C LYS A 162 21.30 -0.73 -9.91
N VAL A 163 21.52 -1.73 -10.76
CA VAL A 163 22.85 -2.25 -11.06
C VAL A 163 23.15 -1.99 -12.52
N THR A 164 24.09 -1.09 -12.76
CA THR A 164 24.52 -0.72 -14.10
C THR A 164 25.79 -1.48 -14.46
N PHE A 165 25.72 -2.24 -15.53
CA PHE A 165 26.83 -2.99 -16.13
C PHE A 165 27.36 -2.22 -17.33
N ARG A 166 28.65 -1.91 -17.35
CA ARG A 166 29.34 -1.30 -18.49
C ARG A 166 30.43 -2.24 -18.97
N GLY A 167 30.31 -2.63 -20.25
CA GLY A 167 31.25 -3.48 -20.93
C GLY A 167 32.27 -2.72 -21.78
N VAL A 168 32.84 -3.42 -22.78
CA VAL A 168 33.74 -2.86 -23.79
C VAL A 168 33.14 -3.09 -25.15
N SER A 169 32.70 -2.01 -25.80
CA SER A 169 32.11 -2.06 -27.14
C SER A 169 33.18 -2.11 -28.23
N ILE A 170 32.93 -2.91 -29.24
CA ILE A 170 33.75 -2.97 -30.47
C ILE A 170 32.90 -3.54 -31.60
N HIS A 171 33.27 -3.28 -32.83
CA HIS A 171 32.59 -3.83 -34.00
C HIS A 171 32.53 -5.37 -33.92
N PRO A 172 31.36 -6.00 -34.04
CA PRO A 172 31.16 -7.43 -33.81
C PRO A 172 32.11 -8.34 -34.66
N GLY A 173 32.42 -7.94 -35.85
CA GLY A 173 33.36 -8.68 -36.74
C GLY A 173 34.80 -8.73 -36.23
N TYR A 174 35.17 -7.89 -35.23
CA TYR A 174 36.52 -7.79 -34.65
C TYR A 174 36.51 -8.02 -33.15
N ALA A 175 35.43 -8.57 -32.63
CA ALA A 175 35.13 -8.62 -31.19
C ALA A 175 35.87 -9.74 -30.43
N LYS A 176 36.45 -10.71 -31.12
CA LYS A 176 37.13 -11.85 -30.47
C LYS A 176 38.19 -11.35 -29.47
N ASP A 177 38.07 -11.80 -28.22
CA ASP A 177 38.94 -11.50 -27.06
C ASP A 177 39.04 -10.00 -26.69
N LYS A 178 38.16 -9.16 -27.28
CA LYS A 178 38.14 -7.70 -27.06
C LYS A 178 36.83 -7.17 -26.50
N MET A 179 35.71 -7.69 -26.98
CA MET A 179 34.40 -7.22 -26.56
C MET A 179 34.05 -7.77 -25.16
N VAL A 180 33.49 -6.92 -24.30
CA VAL A 180 32.79 -7.31 -23.09
C VAL A 180 31.33 -6.85 -23.28
N ASN A 181 30.43 -7.80 -23.47
CA ASN A 181 29.02 -7.48 -23.72
C ASN A 181 28.25 -7.33 -22.39
N ALA A 182 27.84 -6.13 -22.08
CA ALA A 182 27.12 -5.81 -20.83
C ALA A 182 25.80 -6.61 -20.66
N ILE A 183 25.06 -6.87 -21.76
CA ILE A 183 23.80 -7.65 -21.71
C ILE A 183 24.07 -9.08 -21.20
N ARG A 184 25.17 -9.72 -21.62
CA ARG A 184 25.49 -11.08 -21.16
C ARG A 184 25.76 -11.13 -19.67
N TYR A 185 26.44 -10.13 -19.12
CA TYR A 185 26.73 -10.06 -17.68
C TYR A 185 25.50 -9.68 -16.86
N ALA A 186 24.66 -8.80 -17.39
CA ALA A 186 23.35 -8.52 -16.77
C ALA A 186 22.46 -9.77 -16.74
N GLY A 187 22.39 -10.53 -17.83
CA GLY A 187 21.66 -11.80 -17.86
C GLY A 187 22.21 -12.83 -16.87
N LYS A 188 23.56 -12.94 -16.76
CA LYS A 188 24.21 -13.82 -15.79
C LYS A 188 23.96 -13.37 -14.35
N PHE A 189 24.01 -12.08 -14.08
CA PHE A 189 23.65 -11.50 -12.78
C PHE A 189 22.23 -11.91 -12.37
N ILE A 190 21.26 -11.75 -13.26
CA ILE A 190 19.85 -12.11 -13.04
C ILE A 190 19.72 -13.62 -12.73
N ASP A 191 20.39 -14.48 -13.48
CA ASP A 191 20.33 -15.94 -13.26
C ASP A 191 20.99 -16.39 -11.95
N MET A 192 21.95 -15.62 -11.43
CA MET A 192 22.62 -15.87 -10.16
C MET A 192 21.83 -15.39 -8.94
N LEU A 193 20.83 -14.53 -9.10
CA LEU A 193 19.94 -14.13 -7.99
C LEU A 193 19.16 -15.35 -7.47
N PRO A 194 18.97 -15.45 -6.15
CA PRO A 194 18.25 -16.58 -5.55
C PRO A 194 16.79 -16.66 -6.06
N LYS A 195 16.49 -17.69 -6.84
CA LYS A 195 15.13 -17.90 -7.41
C LYS A 195 14.06 -18.12 -6.34
N THR A 196 14.46 -18.54 -5.13
CA THR A 196 13.57 -18.72 -3.99
C THR A 196 13.20 -17.40 -3.31
N MET A 197 13.88 -16.30 -3.64
CA MET A 197 13.62 -14.97 -3.10
C MET A 197 12.87 -14.08 -4.11
N SER A 198 12.24 -14.63 -5.12
CA SER A 198 11.40 -13.86 -6.02
C SER A 198 9.95 -13.75 -5.48
N PRO A 199 9.18 -12.70 -5.80
CA PRO A 199 7.85 -12.51 -5.26
C PRO A 199 6.88 -13.66 -5.59
N GLU A 200 7.03 -14.30 -6.76
CA GLU A 200 6.23 -15.47 -7.15
C GLU A 200 6.57 -16.76 -6.37
N ARG A 201 7.56 -16.71 -5.48
CA ARG A 201 8.02 -17.83 -4.65
C ARG A 201 7.95 -17.56 -3.16
N THR A 202 7.50 -16.37 -2.76
CA THR A 202 7.48 -15.93 -1.36
C THR A 202 6.07 -15.55 -0.92
N CYS A 203 5.76 -15.80 0.35
CA CYS A 203 4.49 -15.45 0.97
C CYS A 203 4.69 -15.00 2.43
N GLY A 204 3.63 -14.53 3.08
CA GLY A 204 3.65 -14.11 4.48
C GLY A 204 4.78 -13.12 4.75
N ARG A 205 5.69 -13.46 5.66
CA ARG A 205 6.80 -12.59 6.09
C ARG A 205 8.11 -12.80 5.33
N GLU A 206 8.12 -13.64 4.29
CA GLU A 206 9.33 -13.94 3.53
C GLU A 206 9.78 -12.73 2.70
N PRO A 207 11.08 -12.38 2.77
CA PRO A 207 11.65 -11.27 2.00
C PRO A 207 11.78 -11.63 0.51
N PHE A 208 11.87 -10.61 -0.35
CA PHE A 208 12.10 -10.85 -1.76
C PHE A 208 12.94 -9.78 -2.47
N ILE A 209 13.64 -10.22 -3.53
CA ILE A 209 14.30 -9.39 -4.54
C ILE A 209 13.50 -9.54 -5.84
N HIS A 210 12.90 -8.48 -6.32
CA HIS A 210 12.11 -8.48 -7.56
C HIS A 210 12.74 -7.61 -8.64
N ILE A 211 13.01 -8.21 -9.79
CA ILE A 211 13.51 -7.49 -10.97
C ILE A 211 12.30 -6.82 -11.63
N VAL A 212 12.30 -5.49 -11.67
CA VAL A 212 11.20 -4.70 -12.25
C VAL A 212 11.53 -4.17 -13.64
N GLY A 213 12.79 -4.25 -14.07
CA GLY A 213 13.15 -3.79 -15.40
C GLY A 213 14.60 -4.05 -15.76
N ILE A 214 14.84 -4.11 -17.07
CA ILE A 214 16.15 -4.14 -17.69
C ILE A 214 16.13 -3.20 -18.90
N SER A 215 17.12 -2.33 -19.00
CA SER A 215 17.22 -1.37 -20.11
C SER A 215 18.65 -1.11 -20.50
N GLY A 216 18.89 -0.86 -21.79
CA GLY A 216 20.22 -0.56 -22.32
C GLY A 216 20.62 -1.44 -23.51
N GLY A 217 21.93 -1.55 -23.74
CA GLY A 217 22.51 -2.23 -24.89
C GLY A 217 23.80 -2.97 -24.55
N SER A 218 24.54 -3.43 -25.61
CA SER A 218 25.74 -4.23 -25.44
C SER A 218 26.87 -3.51 -24.71
N GLU A 219 26.92 -2.19 -24.76
CA GLU A 219 27.91 -1.37 -24.04
C GLU A 219 27.55 -1.13 -22.60
N GLU A 220 26.28 -0.77 -22.34
CA GLU A 220 25.78 -0.49 -21.01
C GLU A 220 24.35 -1.01 -20.83
N VAL A 221 24.10 -1.68 -19.70
CA VAL A 221 22.78 -2.20 -19.31
C VAL A 221 22.54 -1.88 -17.84
N THR A 222 21.35 -1.43 -17.52
CA THR A 222 20.88 -1.26 -16.13
C THR A 222 19.78 -2.26 -15.82
N VAL A 223 19.94 -3.00 -14.73
CA VAL A 223 18.93 -3.84 -14.10
C VAL A 223 18.34 -3.08 -12.93
N SER A 224 17.03 -2.90 -12.92
CA SER A 224 16.28 -2.25 -11.83
C SER A 224 15.54 -3.30 -11.01
N MET A 225 15.62 -3.18 -9.69
CA MET A 225 15.05 -4.14 -8.73
C MET A 225 14.40 -3.42 -7.56
N ILE A 226 13.48 -4.09 -6.90
CA ILE A 226 12.97 -3.72 -5.58
C ILE A 226 13.28 -4.81 -4.57
N LEU A 227 13.64 -4.40 -3.36
CA LEU A 227 13.96 -5.25 -2.22
C LEU A 227 12.89 -5.03 -1.15
N ARG A 228 12.41 -6.10 -0.56
CA ARG A 228 11.33 -6.05 0.45
C ARG A 228 11.60 -7.03 1.57
N SER A 229 11.55 -6.54 2.81
CA SER A 229 11.55 -7.37 4.01
C SER A 229 10.88 -6.66 5.18
N PHE A 230 10.30 -7.42 6.11
CA PHE A 230 9.82 -6.88 7.39
C PHE A 230 10.96 -6.56 8.36
N VAL A 231 12.13 -7.15 8.15
CA VAL A 231 13.28 -7.06 9.04
C VAL A 231 14.41 -6.28 8.36
N PRO A 232 14.95 -5.22 8.98
CA PRO A 232 16.04 -4.43 8.38
C PRO A 232 17.27 -5.25 8.00
N GLU A 233 17.63 -6.24 8.83
CA GLU A 233 18.79 -7.11 8.62
C GLU A 233 18.65 -7.98 7.36
N ASP A 234 17.42 -8.27 6.92
CA ASP A 234 17.18 -8.98 5.67
C ASP A 234 17.46 -8.09 4.46
N ILE A 235 17.13 -6.80 4.52
CA ILE A 235 17.50 -5.83 3.48
C ILE A 235 19.03 -5.80 3.31
N GLU A 236 19.78 -5.73 4.42
CA GLU A 236 21.25 -5.80 4.38
C GLU A 236 21.76 -7.12 3.75
N ARG A 237 21.06 -8.23 4.01
CA ARG A 237 21.37 -9.53 3.40
C ARG A 237 21.11 -9.52 1.90
N GLU A 238 19.98 -8.96 1.45
CA GLU A 238 19.62 -8.81 0.05
C GLU A 238 20.66 -7.97 -0.69
N GLU A 239 21.08 -6.84 -0.11
CA GLU A 239 22.16 -6.02 -0.66
C GLU A 239 23.49 -6.79 -0.75
N LYS A 240 23.86 -7.55 0.29
CA LYS A 240 25.07 -8.39 0.28
C LYS A 240 25.01 -9.48 -0.79
N ILE A 241 23.86 -10.09 -1.05
CA ILE A 241 23.69 -11.07 -2.13
C ILE A 241 24.01 -10.39 -3.46
N ILE A 242 23.44 -9.22 -3.74
CA ILE A 242 23.68 -8.45 -4.96
C ILE A 242 25.15 -8.10 -5.10
N LEU A 243 25.79 -7.57 -4.05
CA LEU A 243 27.19 -7.19 -4.04
C LEU A 243 28.12 -8.39 -4.26
N ASN A 244 27.87 -9.53 -3.63
CA ASN A 244 28.66 -10.74 -3.80
C ASN A 244 28.60 -11.27 -5.25
N ILE A 245 27.43 -11.24 -5.88
CA ILE A 245 27.29 -11.63 -7.30
C ILE A 245 28.10 -10.67 -8.17
N ILE A 246 28.06 -9.38 -7.91
CA ILE A 246 28.85 -8.38 -8.64
C ILE A 246 30.34 -8.70 -8.54
N GLU A 247 30.86 -8.99 -7.34
CA GLU A 247 32.28 -9.32 -7.17
C GLU A 247 32.68 -10.61 -7.91
N VAL A 248 31.82 -11.62 -7.98
CA VAL A 248 32.06 -12.83 -8.79
C VAL A 248 32.17 -12.46 -10.28
N LEU A 249 31.27 -11.63 -10.80
CA LEU A 249 31.27 -11.23 -12.21
C LEU A 249 32.49 -10.36 -12.56
N LYS A 250 32.91 -9.47 -11.67
CA LYS A 250 34.14 -8.66 -11.84
C LYS A 250 35.41 -9.52 -11.79
N ALA A 251 35.41 -10.55 -10.96
CA ALA A 251 36.55 -11.49 -10.92
C ALA A 251 36.65 -12.34 -12.21
N GLU A 252 35.50 -12.68 -12.81
CA GLU A 252 35.46 -13.39 -14.10
C GLU A 252 35.90 -12.52 -15.28
N GLU A 253 35.51 -11.25 -15.29
CA GLU A 253 35.87 -10.29 -16.34
C GLU A 253 36.32 -8.95 -15.71
N PRO A 254 37.64 -8.78 -15.50
CA PRO A 254 38.17 -7.57 -14.84
C PRO A 254 37.96 -6.26 -15.61
N ARG A 255 37.60 -6.31 -16.89
CA ARG A 255 37.27 -5.11 -17.70
C ARG A 255 35.83 -4.68 -17.55
N LEU A 256 34.97 -5.53 -16.93
CA LEU A 256 33.58 -5.20 -16.64
C LEU A 256 33.52 -4.18 -15.49
N GLN A 257 32.83 -3.08 -15.74
CA GLN A 257 32.51 -2.12 -14.70
C GLN A 257 31.08 -2.34 -14.22
N VAL A 258 30.86 -2.44 -12.91
CA VAL A 258 29.52 -2.61 -12.34
C VAL A 258 29.33 -1.61 -11.23
N THR A 259 28.25 -0.83 -11.32
CA THR A 259 27.90 0.19 -10.34
C THR A 259 26.54 -0.12 -9.75
N PRO A 260 26.46 -0.58 -8.49
CA PRO A 260 25.21 -0.70 -7.76
C PRO A 260 24.83 0.64 -7.12
N VAL A 261 23.54 0.93 -7.08
CA VAL A 261 22.96 2.06 -6.33
C VAL A 261 21.74 1.52 -5.58
N PHE A 262 21.74 1.65 -4.27
CA PHE A 262 20.61 1.30 -3.39
C PHE A 262 19.95 2.58 -2.90
N THR A 263 18.62 2.58 -2.83
CA THR A 263 17.85 3.74 -2.38
C THR A 263 16.70 3.27 -1.48
N GLU A 264 16.64 3.80 -0.26
CA GLU A 264 15.53 3.61 0.63
C GLU A 264 14.27 4.32 0.10
N SER A 265 13.14 3.66 0.14
CA SER A 265 11.84 4.24 -0.23
C SER A 265 10.97 4.51 0.99
N TYR A 266 10.77 3.51 1.83
CA TYR A 266 10.07 3.61 3.12
C TYR A 266 10.50 2.48 4.06
N LEU A 267 10.23 2.66 5.35
CA LEU A 267 10.56 1.71 6.40
C LEU A 267 9.30 1.07 7.01
N ASN A 268 9.49 -0.03 7.73
CA ASN A 268 8.43 -0.71 8.45
C ASN A 268 7.92 0.15 9.61
N MET A 269 6.65 0.57 9.56
CA MET A 269 6.04 1.40 10.61
C MET A 269 6.03 0.74 11.99
N TYR A 270 6.23 -0.59 12.09
CA TYR A 270 6.32 -1.29 13.36
C TYR A 270 7.40 -0.70 14.28
N GLU A 271 8.49 -0.18 13.72
CA GLU A 271 9.55 0.47 14.48
C GLU A 271 9.05 1.68 15.31
N VAL A 272 8.02 2.36 14.82
CA VAL A 272 7.34 3.45 15.52
C VAL A 272 6.19 2.91 16.36
N MET A 273 5.37 2.02 15.78
CA MET A 273 4.16 1.50 16.39
C MET A 273 4.44 0.70 17.65
N LYS A 274 5.53 -0.07 17.74
CA LYS A 274 5.90 -0.84 18.96
C LYS A 274 6.02 0.03 20.22
N ASN A 275 6.29 1.32 20.07
CA ASN A 275 6.35 2.28 21.17
C ASN A 275 5.04 3.09 21.32
N ASN A 276 4.03 2.87 20.47
CA ASN A 276 2.77 3.58 20.41
C ASN A 276 1.58 2.63 20.31
N MET A 277 1.68 1.44 20.93
CA MET A 277 0.64 0.39 20.82
C MET A 277 -0.72 0.80 21.37
N VAL A 278 -0.80 1.86 22.17
CA VAL A 278 -2.09 2.43 22.61
C VAL A 278 -2.98 2.83 21.42
N VAL A 279 -2.38 3.21 20.30
CA VAL A 279 -3.12 3.54 19.06
C VAL A 279 -3.81 2.29 18.50
N TYR A 280 -3.13 1.13 18.51
CA TYR A 280 -3.74 -0.15 18.16
C TYR A 280 -4.80 -0.60 19.18
N GLU A 281 -4.56 -0.39 20.49
CA GLU A 281 -5.53 -0.78 21.51
C GLU A 281 -6.88 -0.05 21.36
N TYR A 282 -6.91 1.19 20.86
CA TYR A 282 -8.16 1.87 20.54
C TYR A 282 -8.91 1.17 19.40
N VAL A 283 -8.22 0.72 18.36
CA VAL A 283 -8.81 -0.04 17.24
C VAL A 283 -9.33 -1.38 17.71
N LYS A 284 -8.49 -2.13 18.44
CA LYS A 284 -8.84 -3.43 18.99
C LYS A 284 -10.13 -3.34 19.79
N LYS A 285 -10.17 -2.38 20.75
CA LYS A 285 -11.35 -2.16 21.55
C LYS A 285 -12.58 -1.76 20.70
N ALA A 286 -12.40 -0.93 19.67
CA ALA A 286 -13.48 -0.51 18.80
C ALA A 286 -14.11 -1.70 18.07
N ILE A 287 -13.29 -2.63 17.56
CA ILE A 287 -13.75 -3.85 16.88
C ILE A 287 -14.41 -4.81 17.88
N GLU A 288 -13.83 -4.98 19.06
CA GLU A 288 -14.40 -5.81 20.14
C GLU A 288 -15.78 -5.26 20.62
N ASP A 289 -15.94 -3.92 20.71
CA ASP A 289 -17.20 -3.27 21.04
C ASP A 289 -18.30 -3.51 19.99
N LEU A 290 -17.92 -3.86 18.76
CA LEU A 290 -18.82 -4.27 17.68
C LEU A 290 -19.05 -5.80 17.62
N GLY A 291 -18.46 -6.56 18.56
CA GLY A 291 -18.67 -7.99 18.70
C GLY A 291 -17.76 -8.87 17.82
N ALA A 292 -16.68 -8.32 17.28
CA ALA A 292 -15.70 -9.03 16.46
C ALA A 292 -14.30 -9.02 17.10
N ALA A 293 -13.33 -9.61 16.40
CA ALA A 293 -11.91 -9.54 16.76
C ALA A 293 -11.13 -8.90 15.60
N PRO A 294 -10.08 -8.10 15.89
CA PRO A 294 -9.24 -7.56 14.82
C PRO A 294 -8.44 -8.67 14.14
N GLU A 295 -8.35 -8.58 12.83
CA GLU A 295 -7.46 -9.39 12.00
C GLU A 295 -6.17 -8.59 11.76
N VAL A 296 -5.09 -9.00 12.42
CA VAL A 296 -3.82 -8.29 12.33
C VAL A 296 -2.96 -8.95 11.26
N GLU A 297 -2.82 -8.27 10.13
CA GLU A 297 -2.01 -8.74 9.01
C GLU A 297 -0.93 -7.71 8.66
N PRO A 298 0.29 -8.13 8.35
CA PRO A 298 1.34 -7.22 7.90
C PRO A 298 1.18 -6.94 6.40
N ILE A 299 1.35 -5.67 6.00
CA ILE A 299 1.27 -5.26 4.60
C ILE A 299 2.56 -5.63 3.85
N ARG A 300 2.44 -6.39 2.77
CA ARG A 300 3.56 -6.69 1.86
C ARG A 300 3.85 -5.55 0.87
N GLY A 301 3.57 -4.33 1.23
CA GLY A 301 3.72 -3.09 0.48
C GLY A 301 3.98 -1.92 1.43
N GLY A 302 3.66 -0.72 0.98
CA GLY A 302 3.69 0.51 1.77
C GLY A 302 2.30 1.12 1.88
N THR A 303 2.16 2.14 2.70
CA THR A 303 0.97 2.98 2.84
C THR A 303 1.40 4.38 3.27
N ASP A 304 0.56 5.38 3.10
CA ASP A 304 0.77 6.71 3.67
C ASP A 304 1.00 6.65 5.18
N GLY A 305 0.33 5.72 5.89
CA GLY A 305 0.49 5.51 7.32
C GLY A 305 1.90 5.12 7.76
N ALA A 306 2.60 4.35 6.93
CA ALA A 306 4.00 3.99 7.20
C ALA A 306 4.89 5.24 7.22
N ARG A 307 4.79 6.09 6.21
CA ARG A 307 5.57 7.33 6.12
C ARG A 307 5.18 8.34 7.19
N LEU A 308 3.88 8.52 7.45
CA LEU A 308 3.37 9.39 8.53
C LEU A 308 3.94 8.99 9.89
N SER A 309 4.03 7.69 10.17
CA SER A 309 4.60 7.19 11.42
C SER A 309 6.03 7.67 11.62
N PHE A 310 6.89 7.60 10.59
CA PHE A 310 8.26 8.11 10.66
C PHE A 310 8.35 9.65 10.66
N MET A 311 7.31 10.35 10.21
CA MET A 311 7.21 11.81 10.35
C MET A 311 6.76 12.27 11.74
N GLY A 312 6.53 11.34 12.67
CA GLY A 312 6.15 11.62 14.06
C GLY A 312 4.65 11.56 14.34
N LEU A 313 3.86 11.02 13.41
CA LEU A 313 2.42 10.80 13.57
C LEU A 313 2.13 9.28 13.48
N PRO A 314 2.13 8.52 14.61
CA PRO A 314 1.81 7.10 14.61
C PRO A 314 0.48 6.84 13.89
N CYS A 315 0.51 6.01 12.82
CA CYS A 315 -0.62 5.88 11.91
C CYS A 315 -0.74 4.45 11.36
N PRO A 316 -1.41 3.53 12.08
CA PRO A 316 -1.74 2.22 11.52
C PRO A 316 -2.82 2.35 10.45
N ASN A 317 -2.91 1.33 9.58
CA ASN A 317 -3.90 1.24 8.52
C ASN A 317 -5.08 0.39 8.97
N LEU A 318 -6.29 0.78 8.57
CA LEU A 318 -7.55 0.10 8.81
C LEU A 318 -8.21 -0.25 7.49
N PHE A 319 -9.05 -1.26 7.50
CA PHE A 319 -9.85 -1.63 6.33
C PHE A 319 -10.82 -0.51 5.90
N ALA A 320 -11.08 -0.45 4.61
CA ALA A 320 -12.12 0.35 3.98
C ALA A 320 -13.19 -0.52 3.29
N GLY A 321 -12.92 -1.81 3.13
CA GLY A 321 -13.83 -2.83 2.60
C GLY A 321 -13.72 -3.08 1.10
N GLY A 322 -12.79 -2.42 0.40
CA GLY A 322 -12.57 -2.65 -1.03
C GLY A 322 -11.82 -3.96 -1.30
N VAL A 323 -12.06 -4.56 -2.45
CA VAL A 323 -11.48 -5.84 -2.87
C VAL A 323 -11.10 -5.78 -4.35
N ASN A 324 -10.09 -6.56 -4.75
CA ASN A 324 -9.55 -6.61 -6.12
C ASN A 324 -9.07 -5.25 -6.62
N PHE A 325 -8.40 -4.50 -5.77
CA PHE A 325 -7.82 -3.19 -6.08
C PHE A 325 -7.03 -3.18 -7.39
N HIS A 326 -6.87 -2.01 -8.01
CA HIS A 326 -6.08 -1.76 -9.23
C HIS A 326 -6.57 -2.57 -10.45
N SER A 327 -7.84 -3.00 -10.47
CA SER A 327 -8.37 -3.83 -11.54
C SER A 327 -9.81 -3.48 -11.96
N GLN A 328 -10.22 -3.96 -13.14
CA GLN A 328 -11.62 -3.88 -13.59
C GLN A 328 -12.58 -4.75 -12.77
N LYS A 329 -12.04 -5.62 -11.91
CA LYS A 329 -12.79 -6.50 -11.01
C LYS A 329 -12.92 -5.90 -9.60
N GLU A 330 -12.53 -4.66 -9.42
CA GLU A 330 -12.64 -3.96 -8.14
C GLU A 330 -14.10 -3.83 -7.71
N TRP A 331 -14.34 -4.11 -6.44
CA TRP A 331 -15.68 -4.02 -5.84
C TRP A 331 -15.59 -3.69 -4.36
N VAL A 332 -16.71 -3.24 -3.80
CA VAL A 332 -16.86 -2.99 -2.36
C VAL A 332 -18.31 -3.30 -1.95
N ALA A 333 -18.50 -3.80 -0.72
CA ALA A 333 -19.84 -3.88 -0.13
C ALA A 333 -20.17 -2.58 0.61
N LEU A 334 -21.39 -2.09 0.45
CA LEU A 334 -21.88 -0.92 1.18
C LEU A 334 -21.84 -1.15 2.71
N GLU A 335 -22.14 -2.37 3.13
CA GLU A 335 -22.12 -2.81 4.52
C GLU A 335 -20.71 -2.76 5.11
N ASP A 336 -19.67 -3.05 4.32
CA ASP A 336 -18.27 -2.99 4.76
C ASP A 336 -17.80 -1.53 4.92
N ILE A 337 -18.21 -0.62 4.02
CA ILE A 337 -17.97 0.81 4.20
C ILE A 337 -18.65 1.31 5.49
N ALA A 338 -19.88 0.88 5.73
CA ALA A 338 -20.63 1.24 6.95
C ALA A 338 -19.94 0.67 8.20
N LEU A 339 -19.39 -0.52 8.12
CA LEU A 339 -18.61 -1.14 9.19
C LEU A 339 -17.32 -0.38 9.47
N ALA A 340 -16.57 0.00 8.45
CA ALA A 340 -15.37 0.83 8.59
C ALA A 340 -15.68 2.18 9.25
N SER A 341 -16.80 2.80 8.87
CA SER A 341 -17.33 4.02 9.51
C SER A 341 -17.67 3.78 11.00
N ALA A 342 -18.29 2.64 11.32
CA ALA A 342 -18.63 2.29 12.71
C ALA A 342 -17.37 2.03 13.56
N VAL A 343 -16.34 1.39 13.00
CA VAL A 343 -15.05 1.20 13.68
C VAL A 343 -14.40 2.56 13.95
N ALA A 344 -14.34 3.46 12.95
CA ALA A 344 -13.79 4.79 13.12
C ALA A 344 -14.55 5.60 14.22
N LEU A 345 -15.88 5.49 14.25
CA LEU A 345 -16.73 6.07 15.31
C LEU A 345 -16.35 5.52 16.68
N LYS A 346 -16.25 4.20 16.82
CA LYS A 346 -15.88 3.54 18.08
C LYS A 346 -14.47 3.87 18.55
N ILE A 347 -13.52 4.05 17.61
CA ILE A 347 -12.19 4.57 17.94
C ILE A 347 -12.32 5.96 18.57
N ALA A 348 -13.07 6.87 17.95
CA ALA A 348 -13.26 8.22 18.48
C ALA A 348 -13.92 8.21 19.86
N GLU A 349 -14.88 7.33 20.13
CA GLU A 349 -15.50 7.15 21.47
C GLU A 349 -14.50 6.60 22.52
N ASN A 350 -13.56 5.76 22.10
CA ASN A 350 -12.63 5.07 22.98
C ASN A 350 -11.38 5.89 23.34
N VAL A 351 -11.05 6.95 22.58
CA VAL A 351 -9.94 7.87 22.88
C VAL A 351 -10.20 8.61 24.20
N LYS A 352 -9.20 8.59 25.09
CA LYS A 352 -9.27 9.18 26.44
C LYS A 352 -8.11 10.14 26.68
#